data_c17e8e6a256df22c56e919d732c4a1f0
#
_entry.id   c17e8e6a256df22c56e919d732c4a1f0
#
_cell.length_a   1.000
_cell.length_b   1.000
_cell.length_c   1.000
_cell.angle_alpha   90.00
_cell.angle_beta   90.00
_cell.angle_gamma   90.00
#
_symmetry.space_group_name_H-M   'P 1'
#
loop_
_entity.id
_entity.type
_entity.pdbx_description
1 polymer ?
#
loop_
_entity_poly.entity_id
_entity_poly.type
_entity_poly.pdbx_seq_one_letter_code
_entity_poly.pdbx_strand_id
1 'polypeptide(L)'
;MVVEALAEAGFVESCDWRPVRFVVTDPHGRDIDLDPLIFTEDGSAVQASPEPEPPFVHPASCFVTGIILGATVPCLSPEQQVHFHQGYEPADHDRHDMAQLRQTFGIATHF
;
A
#
# COMPACT_ATOMS: atom_id res chain seq x y z
N MET A 1 15.36 -2.15 10.39
CA MET A 1 14.48 -1.25 9.61
C MET A 1 14.19 -1.86 8.25
N VAL A 2 13.05 -1.53 7.67
CA VAL A 2 12.64 -2.10 6.38
C VAL A 2 13.60 -1.73 5.24
N VAL A 3 14.13 -0.49 5.25
CA VAL A 3 15.04 -0.01 4.20
C VAL A 3 16.33 -0.84 4.18
N GLU A 4 16.89 -1.14 5.33
CA GLU A 4 18.11 -1.95 5.44
C GLU A 4 17.85 -3.39 4.98
N ALA A 5 16.71 -3.98 5.35
CA ALA A 5 16.34 -5.33 4.90
C ALA A 5 16.17 -5.40 3.39
N LEU A 6 15.56 -4.37 2.79
CA LEU A 6 15.41 -4.29 1.34
C LEU A 6 16.73 -4.05 0.64
N ALA A 7 17.64 -3.26 1.22
CA ALA A 7 18.99 -3.06 0.69
C ALA A 7 19.77 -4.38 0.65
N GLU A 8 19.67 -5.21 1.68
CA GLU A 8 20.28 -6.54 1.71
C GLU A 8 19.73 -7.45 0.61
N ALA A 9 18.47 -7.28 0.23
CA ALA A 9 17.84 -8.02 -0.86
C ALA A 9 18.12 -7.42 -2.24
N GLY A 10 18.94 -6.37 -2.33
CA GLY A 10 19.35 -5.76 -3.60
C GLY A 10 18.48 -4.58 -4.05
N PHE A 11 17.56 -4.09 -3.21
CA PHE A 11 16.73 -2.95 -3.54
C PHE A 11 17.41 -1.65 -3.14
N VAL A 12 17.47 -0.70 -4.08
CA VAL A 12 18.02 0.65 -3.86
C VAL A 12 16.97 1.70 -4.19
N GLU A 13 17.07 2.87 -3.55
CA GLU A 13 16.14 3.97 -3.80
C GLU A 13 16.26 4.46 -5.25
N SER A 14 15.12 4.49 -5.94
CA SER A 14 14.99 5.01 -7.31
C SER A 14 14.15 6.28 -7.38
N CYS A 15 13.31 6.53 -6.37
CA CYS A 15 12.52 7.74 -6.24
C CYS A 15 12.37 8.07 -4.75
N ASP A 16 12.65 9.31 -4.37
CA ASP A 16 12.48 9.78 -3.00
C ASP A 16 11.56 11.00 -2.98
N TRP A 17 10.35 10.79 -2.52
CA TRP A 17 9.35 11.85 -2.35
C TRP A 17 8.77 11.81 -0.93
N ARG A 18 9.69 11.63 0.04
CA ARG A 18 9.29 11.63 1.46
C ARG A 18 8.79 13.01 1.89
N PRO A 19 7.83 13.10 2.81
CA PRO A 19 7.18 12.00 3.53
C PRO A 19 6.02 11.35 2.78
N VAL A 20 5.74 11.75 1.51
CA VAL A 20 4.61 11.22 0.75
C VAL A 20 4.84 9.75 0.39
N ARG A 21 5.94 9.48 -0.30
CA ARG A 21 6.29 8.11 -0.73
C ARG A 21 7.75 8.03 -1.13
N PHE A 22 8.26 6.83 -1.23
CA PHE A 22 9.52 6.56 -1.90
C PHE A 22 9.50 5.17 -2.52
N VAL A 23 10.32 4.95 -3.55
CA VAL A 23 10.35 3.70 -4.31
C VAL A 23 11.75 3.13 -4.24
N VAL A 24 11.84 1.81 -4.05
CA VAL A 24 13.09 1.07 -4.16
C VAL A 24 12.98 0.06 -5.31
N THR A 25 14.08 -0.13 -6.03
CA THR A 25 14.13 -0.96 -7.23
C THR A 25 15.30 -1.94 -7.11
N ASP A 26 15.08 -3.18 -7.52
CA ASP A 26 16.16 -4.19 -7.56
C ASP A 26 16.79 -4.29 -8.95
N PRO A 27 17.90 -5.06 -9.12
CA PRO A 27 18.56 -5.20 -10.41
C PRO A 27 17.72 -5.88 -11.49
N HIS A 28 16.63 -6.54 -11.12
CA HIS A 28 15.69 -7.19 -12.04
C HIS A 28 14.54 -6.28 -12.48
N GLY A 29 14.55 -5.01 -12.06
CA GLY A 29 13.52 -4.05 -12.40
C GLY A 29 12.24 -4.17 -11.58
N ARG A 30 12.27 -4.89 -10.45
CA ARG A 30 11.12 -4.95 -9.53
C ARG A 30 11.10 -3.71 -8.64
N ASP A 31 9.93 -3.10 -8.53
CA ASP A 31 9.73 -1.90 -7.72
C ASP A 31 8.89 -2.23 -6.50
N ILE A 32 9.24 -1.60 -5.37
CA ILE A 32 8.41 -1.57 -4.16
C ILE A 32 8.13 -0.12 -3.83
N ASP A 33 6.85 0.24 -3.81
CA ASP A 33 6.40 1.57 -3.40
C ASP A 33 6.13 1.56 -1.90
N LEU A 34 6.74 2.49 -1.19
CA LEU A 34 6.67 2.59 0.27
C LEU A 34 6.00 3.90 0.65
N ASP A 35 4.91 3.80 1.39
CA ASP A 35 4.12 4.93 1.85
C ASP A 35 4.23 5.02 3.38
N PRO A 36 5.06 5.95 3.93
CA PRO A 36 5.22 6.08 5.37
C PRO A 36 3.92 6.46 6.08
N LEU A 37 3.64 5.79 7.19
CA LEU A 37 2.46 6.06 8.02
C LEU A 37 2.88 6.48 9.42
N ILE A 38 2.14 7.42 10.00
CA ILE A 38 2.28 7.81 11.41
C ILE A 38 1.04 7.34 12.14
N PHE A 39 1.19 6.37 13.04
CA PHE A 39 0.09 5.84 13.84
C PHE A 39 -0.24 6.79 14.98
N THR A 40 -1.53 6.96 15.26
CA THR A 40 -2.05 7.75 16.36
C THR A 40 -2.54 6.85 17.49
N GLU A 41 -2.87 7.44 18.65
CA GLU A 41 -3.25 6.69 19.85
C GLU A 41 -4.47 5.80 19.68
N ASP A 42 -5.41 6.17 18.80
CA ASP A 42 -6.62 5.39 18.54
C ASP A 42 -6.40 4.23 17.55
N GLY A 43 -5.17 4.03 17.09
CA GLY A 43 -4.83 2.98 16.13
C GLY A 43 -5.03 3.35 14.67
N SER A 44 -5.52 4.56 14.38
CA SER A 44 -5.55 5.07 13.00
C SER A 44 -4.15 5.49 12.56
N ALA A 45 -3.96 5.74 11.28
CA ALA A 45 -2.68 6.19 10.74
C ALA A 45 -2.87 7.34 9.76
N VAL A 46 -1.88 8.22 9.72
CA VAL A 46 -1.86 9.38 8.81
C VAL A 46 -0.78 9.15 7.75
N GLN A 47 -1.17 9.28 6.51
CA GLN A 47 -0.29 9.25 5.34
C GLN A 47 -0.21 10.66 4.76
N ALA A 48 1.00 11.17 4.56
CA ALA A 48 1.18 12.47 3.94
C ALA A 48 0.70 12.46 2.49
N SER A 49 0.10 13.57 2.06
CA SER A 49 -0.30 13.79 0.67
C SER A 49 0.51 14.94 0.07
N PRO A 50 0.62 15.01 -1.28
CA PRO A 50 1.24 16.18 -1.92
C PRO A 50 0.43 17.44 -1.60
N GLU A 51 1.12 18.53 -1.29
CA GLU A 51 0.44 19.81 -1.10
C GLU A 51 -0.21 20.29 -2.42
N PRO A 52 -1.36 20.94 -2.39
CA PRO A 52 -2.11 21.41 -1.19
C PRO A 52 -3.11 20.39 -0.61
N GLU A 53 -3.07 19.14 -1.05
CA GLU A 53 -4.03 18.13 -0.62
C GLU A 53 -3.88 17.83 0.89
N PRO A 54 -4.99 17.61 1.63
CA PRO A 54 -4.90 17.26 3.04
C PRO A 54 -4.29 15.87 3.22
N PRO A 55 -3.65 15.60 4.37
CA PRO A 55 -3.18 14.26 4.71
C PRO A 55 -4.30 13.23 4.66
N PHE A 56 -3.94 12.00 4.32
CA PHE A 56 -4.88 10.89 4.25
C PHE A 56 -4.93 10.13 5.58
N VAL A 57 -6.13 9.87 6.09
CA VAL A 57 -6.29 9.13 7.35
C VAL A 57 -6.81 7.73 7.06
N HIS A 58 -6.07 6.73 7.54
CA HIS A 58 -6.47 5.33 7.51
C HIS A 58 -7.15 4.98 8.84
N PRO A 59 -8.43 4.55 8.85
CA PRO A 59 -9.08 4.17 10.10
C PRO A 59 -8.44 2.94 10.73
N ALA A 60 -8.46 2.85 12.05
CA ALA A 60 -7.88 1.73 12.77
C ALA A 60 -8.40 0.37 12.29
N SER A 61 -9.67 0.31 11.89
CA SER A 61 -10.32 -0.93 11.44
C SER A 61 -9.76 -1.48 10.12
N CYS A 62 -9.01 -0.69 9.34
CA CYS A 62 -8.44 -1.17 8.08
C CYS A 62 -7.15 -1.96 8.26
N PHE A 63 -6.54 -1.95 9.43
CA PHE A 63 -5.32 -2.68 9.72
C PHE A 63 -5.67 -4.08 10.24
N VAL A 64 -5.45 -5.08 9.40
CA VAL A 64 -5.81 -6.46 9.64
C VAL A 64 -4.59 -7.35 9.42
N THR A 65 -4.77 -8.66 9.52
CA THR A 65 -3.74 -9.63 9.18
C THR A 65 -4.17 -10.48 8.01
N GLY A 66 -3.22 -10.90 7.20
CA GLY A 66 -3.40 -11.83 6.11
C GLY A 66 -2.35 -12.93 6.15
N ILE A 67 -2.39 -13.83 5.19
CA ILE A 67 -1.44 -14.95 5.10
C ILE A 67 -0.76 -14.91 3.73
N ILE A 68 0.57 -14.90 3.73
CA ILE A 68 1.38 -15.00 2.51
C ILE A 68 2.37 -16.13 2.72
N LEU A 69 2.32 -17.14 1.84
CA LEU A 69 3.21 -18.31 1.90
C LEU A 69 3.24 -18.97 3.30
N GLY A 70 2.09 -19.06 3.95
CA GLY A 70 1.96 -19.65 5.27
C GLY A 70 2.33 -18.75 6.44
N ALA A 71 2.79 -17.52 6.19
CA ALA A 71 3.15 -16.56 7.23
C ALA A 71 2.03 -15.54 7.45
N THR A 72 1.69 -15.26 8.70
CA THR A 72 0.76 -14.20 9.05
C THR A 72 1.46 -12.85 8.96
N VAL A 73 0.89 -11.93 8.20
CA VAL A 73 1.46 -10.59 7.96
C VAL A 73 0.44 -9.51 8.22
N PRO A 74 0.86 -8.33 8.74
CA PRO A 74 -0.02 -7.16 8.79
C PRO A 74 -0.33 -6.68 7.37
N CYS A 75 -1.58 -6.28 7.15
CA CYS A 75 -1.99 -5.77 5.84
C CYS A 75 -3.21 -4.86 5.97
N LEU A 76 -3.54 -4.17 4.87
CA LEU A 76 -4.78 -3.40 4.80
C LEU A 76 -5.95 -4.35 4.47
N SER A 77 -7.14 -4.02 5.00
CA SER A 77 -8.35 -4.78 4.70
C SER A 77 -8.72 -4.73 3.21
N PRO A 78 -9.46 -5.73 2.70
CA PRO A 78 -9.94 -5.69 1.32
C PRO A 78 -10.74 -4.42 1.01
N GLU A 79 -11.57 -3.96 1.93
CA GLU A 79 -12.37 -2.74 1.80
C GLU A 79 -11.49 -1.50 1.65
N GLN A 80 -10.39 -1.42 2.39
CA GLN A 80 -9.45 -0.30 2.29
C GLN A 80 -8.69 -0.34 0.97
N GLN A 81 -8.35 -1.52 0.46
CA GLN A 81 -7.76 -1.67 -0.87
C GLN A 81 -8.69 -1.12 -1.95
N VAL A 82 -9.98 -1.46 -1.87
CA VAL A 82 -10.97 -0.93 -2.82
C VAL A 82 -11.08 0.59 -2.69
N HIS A 83 -11.05 1.12 -1.46
CA HIS A 83 -11.15 2.55 -1.21
C HIS A 83 -10.05 3.35 -1.90
N PHE A 84 -8.84 2.80 -2.00
CA PHE A 84 -7.72 3.44 -2.69
C PHE A 84 -7.74 3.28 -4.21
N HIS A 85 -8.50 2.32 -4.72
CA HIS A 85 -8.55 2.02 -6.16
C HIS A 85 -9.80 2.64 -6.77
N GLN A 86 -9.81 3.98 -6.80
CA GLN A 86 -10.88 4.78 -7.40
C GLN A 86 -10.36 6.18 -7.75
N GLY A 87 -11.08 6.86 -8.65
CA GLY A 87 -10.83 8.25 -8.95
C GLY A 87 -9.66 8.52 -9.89
N TYR A 88 -9.13 7.51 -10.52
CA TYR A 88 -8.06 7.61 -11.52
C TYR A 88 -8.30 6.58 -12.64
N GLU A 89 -7.59 6.75 -13.74
CA GLU A 89 -7.67 5.79 -14.85
C GLU A 89 -6.89 4.53 -14.48
N PRO A 90 -7.54 3.37 -14.32
CA PRO A 90 -6.88 2.16 -13.86
C PRO A 90 -5.97 1.56 -14.92
N ALA A 91 -4.82 1.06 -14.49
CA ALA A 91 -3.95 0.22 -15.30
C ALA A 91 -4.43 -1.25 -15.27
N ASP A 92 -3.85 -2.10 -16.11
CA ASP A 92 -4.23 -3.51 -16.18
C ASP A 92 -4.05 -4.22 -14.85
N HIS A 93 -2.97 -3.92 -14.12
CA HIS A 93 -2.73 -4.53 -12.81
C HIS A 93 -3.78 -4.10 -11.78
N ASP A 94 -4.29 -2.87 -11.84
CA ASP A 94 -5.35 -2.41 -10.95
C ASP A 94 -6.64 -3.21 -11.20
N ARG A 95 -6.99 -3.41 -12.47
CA ARG A 95 -8.18 -4.20 -12.85
C ARG A 95 -8.04 -5.65 -12.41
N HIS A 96 -6.84 -6.22 -12.57
CA HIS A 96 -6.54 -7.58 -12.13
C HIS A 96 -6.69 -7.72 -10.62
N ASP A 97 -6.10 -6.82 -9.86
CA ASP A 97 -6.14 -6.84 -8.40
C ASP A 97 -7.56 -6.68 -7.86
N MET A 98 -8.34 -5.77 -8.45
CA MET A 98 -9.74 -5.59 -8.07
C MET A 98 -10.59 -6.81 -8.40
N ALA A 99 -10.33 -7.47 -9.54
CA ALA A 99 -11.00 -8.72 -9.89
C ALA A 99 -10.70 -9.82 -8.86
N GLN A 100 -9.46 -9.92 -8.38
CA GLN A 100 -9.09 -10.88 -7.33
C GLN A 100 -9.84 -10.60 -6.03
N LEU A 101 -9.98 -9.34 -5.63
CA LEU A 101 -10.74 -8.96 -4.43
C LEU A 101 -12.21 -9.32 -4.56
N ARG A 102 -12.84 -9.07 -5.72
CA ARG A 102 -14.24 -9.47 -5.96
C ARG A 102 -14.42 -10.98 -5.87
N GLN A 103 -13.52 -11.74 -6.48
CA GLN A 103 -13.62 -13.20 -6.50
C GLN A 103 -13.39 -13.82 -5.13
N THR A 104 -12.44 -13.29 -4.37
CA THR A 104 -12.04 -13.87 -3.09
C THR A 104 -12.96 -13.45 -1.95
N PHE A 105 -13.39 -12.19 -1.91
CA PHE A 105 -14.12 -11.62 -0.79
C PHE A 105 -15.57 -11.26 -1.10
N GLY A 106 -15.98 -11.31 -2.36
CA GLY A 106 -17.35 -10.96 -2.76
C GLY A 106 -17.74 -9.51 -2.57
N ILE A 107 -16.76 -8.60 -2.57
CA ILE A 107 -17.00 -7.18 -2.37
C ILE A 107 -17.07 -6.44 -3.71
N ALA A 108 -17.79 -5.31 -3.74
CA ALA A 108 -17.84 -4.45 -4.92
C ALA A 108 -16.57 -3.63 -5.06
N THR A 109 -16.17 -3.34 -6.28
CA THR A 109 -14.99 -2.52 -6.60
C THR A 109 -15.38 -1.40 -7.57
N HIS A 110 -14.50 -0.39 -7.70
CA HIS A 110 -14.72 0.74 -8.62
C HIS A 110 -14.14 0.48 -10.02
N PHE A 111 -13.27 -0.48 -10.15
CA PHE A 111 -12.64 -0.82 -11.43
C PHE A 111 -13.03 -2.21 -11.90
#